data_30cda6a82db5e8f43b824e16976e7000
#
_entry.id   30cda6a82db5e8f43b824e16976e7000
#
_cell.length_a   1.000
_cell.length_b   1.000
_cell.length_c   1.000
_cell.angle_alpha   90.00
_cell.angle_beta   90.00
_cell.angle_gamma   90.00
#
_symmetry.space_group_name_H-M   'P 1'
#
loop_
_entity.id
_entity.type
_entity.pdbx_description
1 polymer ?
#
loop_
_entity_poly.entity_id
_entity_poly.type
_entity_poly.pdbx_seq_one_letter_code
_entity_poly.pdbx_strand_id
1 'polypeptide(L)'
;LYKISESASLFKAVAFSFIKFRWINVGLHRAIKEEMYLNILRGKTEKQLLVIAGKLSEAVNINEAVWKRVNKLTDNGARLVIATASLVTVVEEILRIKEVSVDEVIGTTAKIISGTKEYSGELNNGECEKEEKRERVINIMKQNYINHYIFGFGNLPADREMLKIVDEGYVVNGAVVTPFIY
;
A
#
# COMPACT_ATOMS: atom_id res chain seq x y z
N LEU A 1 -6.48 -8.39 -7.75
CA LEU A 1 -7.87 -7.93 -7.76
C LEU A 1 -8.69 -8.58 -8.87
N TYR A 2 -8.10 -8.76 -10.05
CA TYR A 2 -8.76 -9.33 -11.24
C TYR A 2 -9.32 -10.75 -11.06
N LYS A 3 -8.68 -11.58 -10.24
CA LYS A 3 -9.13 -12.95 -9.94
C LYS A 3 -10.21 -13.04 -8.85
N ILE A 4 -10.60 -11.92 -8.24
CA ILE A 4 -11.44 -11.91 -7.03
C ILE A 4 -12.92 -11.73 -7.35
N SER A 5 -13.27 -11.13 -8.49
CA SER A 5 -14.66 -10.98 -8.89
C SER A 5 -14.93 -11.73 -10.19
N GLU A 6 -15.75 -12.75 -10.12
CA GLU A 6 -16.24 -13.48 -11.30
C GLU A 6 -17.26 -12.68 -12.13
N SER A 7 -17.51 -11.39 -11.81
CA SER A 7 -18.51 -10.61 -12.53
C SER A 7 -17.93 -9.89 -13.73
N ALA A 8 -18.45 -10.18 -14.91
CA ALA A 8 -18.13 -9.50 -16.17
C ALA A 8 -18.34 -7.95 -16.11
N SER A 9 -19.08 -7.45 -15.11
CA SER A 9 -19.31 -6.03 -14.89
C SER A 9 -18.08 -5.31 -14.37
N LEU A 10 -17.26 -5.96 -13.52
CA LEU A 10 -16.03 -5.38 -13.00
C LEU A 10 -14.96 -5.29 -14.09
N PHE A 11 -14.90 -6.29 -14.95
CA PHE A 11 -14.01 -6.28 -16.11
C PHE A 11 -14.29 -5.09 -17.03
N LYS A 12 -15.58 -4.84 -17.30
CA LYS A 12 -16.00 -3.69 -18.11
C LYS A 12 -15.68 -2.36 -17.41
N ALA A 13 -15.87 -2.25 -16.09
CA ALA A 13 -15.56 -1.05 -15.33
C ALA A 13 -14.05 -0.76 -15.30
N VAL A 14 -13.22 -1.78 -15.12
CA VAL A 14 -11.75 -1.65 -15.13
C VAL A 14 -11.24 -1.35 -16.52
N ALA A 15 -11.69 -2.07 -17.55
CA ALA A 15 -11.30 -1.83 -18.94
C ALA A 15 -11.78 -0.45 -19.44
N PHE A 16 -12.99 -0.05 -19.08
CA PHE A 16 -13.53 1.28 -19.41
C PHE A 16 -12.79 2.39 -18.69
N SER A 17 -12.31 2.14 -17.47
CA SER A 17 -11.43 3.04 -16.72
C SER A 17 -10.09 3.22 -17.45
N PHE A 18 -9.42 2.16 -17.85
CA PHE A 18 -8.12 2.25 -18.55
C PHE A 18 -8.19 3.02 -19.87
N ILE A 19 -9.28 2.92 -20.62
CA ILE A 19 -9.46 3.59 -21.91
C ILE A 19 -9.80 5.07 -21.76
N LYS A 20 -10.64 5.45 -20.80
CA LYS A 20 -10.98 6.85 -20.49
C LYS A 20 -9.94 7.58 -19.64
N PHE A 21 -9.12 6.87 -18.90
CA PHE A 21 -8.24 7.36 -17.85
C PHE A 21 -7.15 8.32 -18.32
N ARG A 22 -6.75 8.23 -19.55
CA ARG A 22 -5.71 9.10 -20.13
C ARG A 22 -6.13 10.56 -20.23
N TRP A 23 -7.43 10.88 -20.02
CA TRP A 23 -8.01 12.18 -20.31
C TRP A 23 -8.83 12.80 -19.17
N ILE A 24 -8.86 12.19 -17.96
CA ILE A 24 -9.80 12.55 -16.90
C ILE A 24 -9.10 13.08 -15.64
N ASN A 25 -9.69 14.13 -15.10
CA ASN A 25 -9.30 14.89 -13.91
C ASN A 25 -9.09 14.01 -12.66
N VAL A 26 -8.12 14.39 -11.79
CA VAL A 26 -7.70 13.68 -10.56
C VAL A 26 -8.88 13.27 -9.64
N GLY A 27 -9.96 14.06 -9.62
CA GLY A 27 -11.17 13.76 -8.84
C GLY A 27 -11.92 12.50 -9.28
N LEU A 28 -12.00 12.24 -10.58
CA LEU A 28 -12.71 11.06 -11.09
C LEU A 28 -11.91 9.77 -10.87
N HIS A 29 -10.59 9.85 -10.89
CA HIS A 29 -9.72 8.72 -10.54
C HIS A 29 -10.00 8.23 -9.12
N ARG A 30 -10.10 9.16 -8.18
CA ARG A 30 -10.43 8.87 -6.79
C ARG A 30 -11.82 8.26 -6.65
N ALA A 31 -12.83 8.84 -7.30
CA ALA A 31 -14.20 8.33 -7.25
C ALA A 31 -14.32 6.90 -7.82
N ILE A 32 -13.61 6.59 -8.90
CA ILE A 32 -13.57 5.22 -9.46
C ILE A 32 -12.92 4.24 -8.48
N LYS A 33 -11.82 4.62 -7.84
CA LYS A 33 -11.16 3.78 -6.84
C LYS A 33 -12.06 3.54 -5.62
N GLU A 34 -12.71 4.58 -5.13
CA GLU A 34 -13.66 4.48 -4.01
C GLU A 34 -14.81 3.52 -4.35
N GLU A 35 -15.37 3.61 -5.55
CA GLU A 35 -16.39 2.68 -6.03
C GLU A 35 -15.86 1.25 -6.19
N MET A 36 -14.62 1.07 -6.62
CA MET A 36 -13.98 -0.25 -6.66
C MET A 36 -13.84 -0.85 -5.26
N TYR A 37 -13.38 -0.08 -4.28
CA TYR A 37 -13.29 -0.54 -2.89
C TYR A 37 -14.66 -0.91 -2.34
N LEU A 38 -15.67 -0.06 -2.59
CA LEU A 38 -17.04 -0.30 -2.18
C LEU A 38 -17.54 -1.66 -2.69
N ASN A 39 -17.36 -1.93 -3.98
CA ASN A 39 -17.82 -3.17 -4.61
C ASN A 39 -17.04 -4.42 -4.20
N ILE A 40 -15.75 -4.26 -3.89
CA ILE A 40 -14.88 -5.40 -3.53
C ILE A 40 -15.01 -5.76 -2.05
N LEU A 41 -15.11 -4.76 -1.16
CA LEU A 41 -15.04 -4.96 0.28
C LEU A 41 -16.40 -5.12 0.95
N ARG A 42 -17.46 -4.50 0.42
CA ARG A 42 -18.79 -4.51 1.04
C ARG A 42 -19.26 -5.94 1.35
N GLY A 43 -19.62 -6.18 2.62
CA GLY A 43 -20.09 -7.48 3.10
C GLY A 43 -18.98 -8.54 3.20
N LYS A 44 -17.72 -8.22 2.95
CA LYS A 44 -16.60 -9.12 3.19
C LYS A 44 -16.16 -9.04 4.66
N THR A 45 -15.77 -10.18 5.18
CA THR A 45 -15.13 -10.27 6.49
C THR A 45 -13.61 -10.24 6.36
N GLU A 46 -12.92 -9.91 7.44
CA GLU A 46 -11.46 -9.99 7.51
C GLU A 46 -10.94 -11.38 7.09
N LYS A 47 -11.57 -12.46 7.58
CA LYS A 47 -11.21 -13.83 7.19
C LYS A 47 -11.22 -14.05 5.68
N GLN A 48 -12.18 -13.46 4.96
CA GLN A 48 -12.24 -13.54 3.50
C GLN A 48 -11.11 -12.74 2.84
N LEU A 49 -10.72 -11.59 3.43
CA LEU A 49 -9.56 -10.83 2.93
C LEU A 49 -8.25 -11.59 3.17
N LEU A 50 -8.08 -12.28 4.29
CA LEU A 50 -6.90 -13.11 4.54
C LEU A 50 -6.76 -14.26 3.53
N VAL A 51 -7.88 -14.91 3.14
CA VAL A 51 -7.87 -15.92 2.07
C VAL A 51 -7.44 -15.33 0.73
N ILE A 52 -7.88 -14.11 0.43
CA ILE A 52 -7.47 -13.38 -0.77
C ILE A 52 -5.98 -13.04 -0.71
N ALA A 53 -5.50 -12.54 0.43
CA ALA A 53 -4.09 -12.24 0.65
C ALA A 53 -3.19 -13.47 0.45
N GLY A 54 -3.63 -14.65 0.93
CA GLY A 54 -2.95 -15.91 0.70
C GLY A 54 -2.74 -16.22 -0.78
N LYS A 55 -3.78 -16.06 -1.60
CA LYS A 55 -3.66 -16.23 -3.06
C LYS A 55 -2.79 -15.18 -3.73
N LEU A 56 -2.86 -13.93 -3.26
CA LEU A 56 -2.03 -12.85 -3.79
C LEU A 56 -0.56 -13.03 -3.42
N SER A 57 -0.26 -13.61 -2.26
CA SER A 57 1.12 -13.84 -1.81
C SER A 57 1.93 -14.69 -2.79
N GLU A 58 1.29 -15.62 -3.51
CA GLU A 58 1.96 -16.46 -4.52
C GLU A 58 2.51 -15.62 -5.69
N ALA A 59 1.85 -14.51 -6.04
CA ALA A 59 2.23 -13.63 -7.14
C ALA A 59 3.13 -12.46 -6.70
N VAL A 60 3.25 -12.20 -5.39
CA VAL A 60 4.08 -11.12 -4.86
C VAL A 60 5.52 -11.59 -4.74
N ASN A 61 6.43 -10.89 -5.40
CA ASN A 61 7.87 -11.09 -5.26
C ASN A 61 8.48 -9.94 -4.46
N ILE A 62 9.37 -10.29 -3.53
CA ILE A 62 10.17 -9.31 -2.81
C ILE A 62 11.28 -8.83 -3.74
N ASN A 63 11.47 -7.52 -3.82
CA ASN A 63 12.56 -6.95 -4.62
C ASN A 63 13.91 -7.21 -3.93
N GLU A 64 14.69 -8.12 -4.48
CA GLU A 64 15.97 -8.56 -3.89
C GLU A 64 16.97 -7.42 -3.72
N ALA A 65 17.01 -6.47 -4.65
CA ALA A 65 17.94 -5.34 -4.57
C ALA A 65 17.62 -4.39 -3.41
N VAL A 66 16.33 -4.19 -3.13
CA VAL A 66 15.85 -3.44 -1.96
C VAL A 66 16.06 -4.28 -0.70
N TRP A 67 15.66 -5.55 -0.74
CA TRP A 67 15.70 -6.44 0.41
C TRP A 67 17.11 -6.63 0.97
N LYS A 68 18.10 -6.77 0.10
CA LYS A 68 19.52 -6.85 0.50
C LYS A 68 19.97 -5.60 1.27
N ARG A 69 19.48 -4.40 0.90
CA ARG A 69 19.80 -3.15 1.61
C ARG A 69 19.06 -3.04 2.92
N VAL A 70 17.77 -3.39 2.92
CA VAL A 70 16.92 -3.41 4.12
C VAL A 70 17.51 -4.36 5.17
N ASN A 71 17.85 -5.60 4.80
CA ASN A 71 18.45 -6.55 5.73
C ASN A 71 19.74 -6.01 6.36
N LYS A 72 20.61 -5.40 5.56
CA LYS A 72 21.82 -4.77 6.10
C LYS A 72 21.50 -3.68 7.13
N LEU A 73 20.44 -2.91 6.95
CA LEU A 73 20.02 -1.88 7.90
C LEU A 73 19.42 -2.52 9.15
N THR A 74 18.54 -3.50 8.99
CA THR A 74 17.87 -4.19 10.12
C THR A 74 18.86 -5.01 10.95
N ASP A 75 19.85 -5.65 10.34
CA ASP A 75 20.95 -6.34 11.02
C ASP A 75 21.78 -5.37 11.90
N ASN A 76 21.79 -4.08 11.56
CA ASN A 76 22.41 -3.02 12.35
C ASN A 76 21.40 -2.31 13.29
N GLY A 77 20.25 -2.90 13.54
CA GLY A 77 19.26 -2.41 14.50
C GLY A 77 18.25 -1.40 13.96
N ALA A 78 18.18 -1.19 12.64
CA ALA A 78 17.13 -0.36 12.06
C ALA A 78 15.77 -1.05 12.15
N ARG A 79 14.72 -0.27 12.30
CA ARG A 79 13.34 -0.73 12.26
C ARG A 79 12.79 -0.67 10.84
N LEU A 80 11.99 -1.66 10.48
CA LEU A 80 11.36 -1.76 9.16
C LEU A 80 9.89 -1.32 9.22
N VAL A 81 9.57 -0.25 8.52
CA VAL A 81 8.20 0.25 8.34
C VAL A 81 7.82 0.14 6.87
N ILE A 82 6.66 -0.43 6.59
CA ILE A 82 6.10 -0.52 5.23
C ILE A 82 5.03 0.54 5.05
N ALA A 83 5.17 1.43 4.05
CA ALA A 83 4.15 2.41 3.67
C ALA A 83 3.54 2.04 2.30
N THR A 84 2.23 1.76 2.26
CA THR A 84 1.56 1.20 1.09
C THR A 84 0.19 1.82 0.80
N ALA A 85 -0.17 1.95 -0.48
CA ALA A 85 -1.54 2.29 -0.89
C ALA A 85 -2.51 1.11 -0.76
N SER A 86 -2.02 -0.11 -0.57
CA SER A 86 -2.85 -1.31 -0.40
C SER A 86 -3.49 -1.38 0.98
N LEU A 87 -4.48 -2.26 1.13
CA LEU A 87 -5.11 -2.52 2.44
C LEU A 87 -4.11 -3.14 3.41
N VAL A 88 -4.00 -2.54 4.60
CA VAL A 88 -3.11 -3.00 5.68
C VAL A 88 -3.31 -4.48 5.97
N THR A 89 -4.53 -4.93 6.21
CA THR A 89 -4.88 -6.34 6.49
C THR A 89 -4.34 -7.31 5.43
N VAL A 90 -4.39 -6.91 4.15
CA VAL A 90 -3.90 -7.75 3.04
C VAL A 90 -2.37 -7.78 3.02
N VAL A 91 -1.73 -6.63 3.24
CA VAL A 91 -0.26 -6.53 3.22
C VAL A 91 0.36 -7.26 4.41
N GLU A 92 -0.18 -7.09 5.62
CA GLU A 92 0.27 -7.79 6.82
C GLU A 92 0.21 -9.32 6.64
N GLU A 93 -0.88 -9.84 6.08
CA GLU A 93 -0.99 -11.27 5.82
C GLU A 93 0.01 -11.76 4.76
N ILE A 94 0.24 -10.99 3.70
CA ILE A 94 1.26 -11.32 2.69
C ILE A 94 2.65 -11.34 3.33
N LEU A 95 3.00 -10.35 4.16
CA LEU A 95 4.27 -10.29 4.86
C LEU A 95 4.43 -11.48 5.82
N ARG A 96 3.37 -11.83 6.55
CA ARG A 96 3.35 -13.00 7.43
C ARG A 96 3.61 -14.31 6.67
N ILE A 97 2.95 -14.50 5.51
CA ILE A 97 3.14 -15.69 4.66
C ILE A 97 4.57 -15.74 4.06
N LYS A 98 5.13 -14.57 3.76
CA LYS A 98 6.51 -14.43 3.24
C LYS A 98 7.57 -14.46 4.35
N GLU A 99 7.17 -14.62 5.60
CA GLU A 99 8.07 -14.61 6.77
C GLU A 99 8.91 -13.33 6.88
N VAL A 100 8.33 -12.19 6.44
CA VAL A 100 8.95 -10.87 6.54
C VAL A 100 8.51 -10.22 7.84
N SER A 101 9.45 -10.05 8.77
CA SER A 101 9.22 -9.30 10.01
C SER A 101 9.26 -7.80 9.73
N VAL A 102 8.23 -7.08 10.18
CA VAL A 102 8.11 -5.62 10.09
C VAL A 102 7.69 -5.06 11.44
N ASP A 103 8.16 -3.85 11.75
CA ASP A 103 7.76 -3.17 12.98
C ASP A 103 6.38 -2.54 12.84
N GLU A 104 6.06 -2.03 11.66
CA GLU A 104 4.78 -1.35 11.41
C GLU A 104 4.39 -1.38 9.92
N VAL A 105 3.08 -1.41 9.65
CA VAL A 105 2.52 -1.23 8.31
C VAL A 105 1.60 -0.01 8.28
N ILE A 106 1.98 1.01 7.50
CA ILE A 106 1.18 2.20 7.22
C ILE A 106 0.48 1.99 5.87
N GLY A 107 -0.85 2.01 5.85
CA GLY A 107 -1.55 1.73 4.60
C GLY A 107 -3.00 2.16 4.60
N THR A 108 -3.72 1.77 3.58
CA THR A 108 -5.15 1.98 3.47
C THR A 108 -5.89 1.07 4.44
N THR A 109 -6.87 1.62 5.15
CA THR A 109 -7.75 0.85 6.04
C THR A 109 -9.20 1.03 5.63
N ALA A 110 -10.02 0.01 5.84
CA ALA A 110 -11.44 0.01 5.51
C ALA A 110 -12.31 0.01 6.76
N LYS A 111 -13.47 0.65 6.66
CA LYS A 111 -14.45 0.70 7.75
C LYS A 111 -15.17 -0.64 7.91
N ILE A 112 -15.37 -1.04 9.17
CA ILE A 112 -16.22 -2.17 9.53
C ILE A 112 -17.60 -1.62 9.92
N ILE A 113 -18.66 -2.32 9.51
CA ILE A 113 -20.03 -1.99 9.86
C ILE A 113 -20.21 -2.23 11.37
N SER A 114 -20.68 -1.21 12.08
CA SER A 114 -20.91 -1.28 13.53
C SER A 114 -21.77 -2.51 13.92
N GLY A 115 -21.30 -3.26 14.92
CA GLY A 115 -22.00 -4.46 15.39
C GLY A 115 -21.81 -5.71 14.52
N THR A 116 -21.03 -5.62 13.45
CA THR A 116 -20.72 -6.76 12.57
C THR A 116 -19.20 -6.97 12.47
N LYS A 117 -18.79 -8.00 11.71
CA LYS A 117 -17.38 -8.24 11.30
C LYS A 117 -17.17 -7.98 9.81
N GLU A 118 -18.11 -7.28 9.18
CA GLU A 118 -18.12 -7.06 7.74
C GLU A 118 -17.65 -5.63 7.41
N TYR A 119 -16.90 -5.51 6.33
CA TYR A 119 -16.48 -4.22 5.79
C TYR A 119 -17.67 -3.51 5.12
N SER A 120 -17.78 -2.20 5.35
CA SER A 120 -18.81 -1.37 4.70
C SER A 120 -18.51 -1.13 3.21
N GLY A 121 -17.26 -1.30 2.80
CA GLY A 121 -16.74 -0.90 1.49
C GLY A 121 -16.12 0.50 1.47
N GLU A 122 -16.35 1.30 2.49
CA GLU A 122 -15.73 2.62 2.63
C GLU A 122 -14.34 2.51 3.26
N LEU A 123 -13.49 3.47 2.91
CA LEU A 123 -12.15 3.60 3.51
C LEU A 123 -12.18 4.50 4.74
N ASN A 124 -11.31 4.21 5.72
CA ASN A 124 -10.97 5.17 6.76
C ASN A 124 -9.97 6.17 6.17
N ASN A 125 -10.29 7.45 6.18
CA ASN A 125 -9.36 8.53 5.78
C ASN A 125 -8.80 8.40 4.33
N GLY A 126 -9.50 7.72 3.43
CA GLY A 126 -9.08 7.57 2.04
C GLY A 126 -7.91 6.59 1.82
N GLU A 127 -7.39 6.58 0.58
CA GLU A 127 -6.29 5.71 0.17
C GLU A 127 -4.92 6.31 0.60
N CYS A 128 -4.03 5.47 1.11
CA CYS A 128 -2.69 5.86 1.55
C CYS A 128 -1.75 6.02 0.34
N GLU A 129 -1.92 7.09 -0.44
CA GLU A 129 -1.07 7.41 -1.59
C GLU A 129 -0.66 8.89 -1.60
N LYS A 130 0.43 9.21 -2.27
CA LYS A 130 0.95 10.58 -2.47
C LYS A 130 1.03 11.38 -1.15
N GLU A 131 0.32 12.51 -1.07
CA GLU A 131 0.29 13.41 0.09
C GLU A 131 -0.26 12.70 1.33
N GLU A 132 -1.31 11.88 1.19
CA GLU A 132 -1.86 11.12 2.32
C GLU A 132 -0.83 10.14 2.90
N LYS A 133 -0.07 9.43 2.05
CA LYS A 133 1.03 8.58 2.50
C LYS A 133 2.09 9.40 3.24
N ARG A 134 2.48 10.54 2.68
CA ARG A 134 3.43 11.47 3.31
C ARG A 134 2.96 11.87 4.71
N GLU A 135 1.72 12.31 4.86
CA GLU A 135 1.18 12.77 6.16
C GLU A 135 1.14 11.62 7.18
N ARG A 136 0.73 10.41 6.78
CA ARG A 136 0.73 9.24 7.67
C ARG A 136 2.15 8.87 8.12
N VAL A 137 3.12 8.90 7.19
CA VAL A 137 4.53 8.65 7.52
C VAL A 137 5.06 9.72 8.48
N ILE A 138 4.78 11.01 8.24
CA ILE A 138 5.16 12.10 9.17
C ILE A 138 4.58 11.86 10.58
N ASN A 139 3.32 11.47 10.66
CA ASN A 139 2.66 11.24 11.96
C ASN A 139 3.35 10.11 12.74
N ILE A 140 3.66 9.01 12.08
CA ILE A 140 4.39 7.90 12.70
C ILE A 140 5.83 8.29 13.08
N MET A 141 6.53 9.03 12.21
CA MET A 141 7.87 9.55 12.53
C MET A 141 7.86 10.41 13.79
N LYS A 142 6.87 11.30 13.92
CA LYS A 142 6.74 12.16 15.11
C LYS A 142 6.35 11.39 16.37
N GLN A 143 5.57 10.33 16.26
CA GLN A 143 5.10 9.55 17.39
C GLN A 143 6.15 8.55 17.89
N ASN A 144 6.78 7.83 16.97
CA ASN A 144 7.57 6.65 17.30
C ASN A 144 9.07 6.79 16.98
N TYR A 145 9.46 7.76 16.11
CA TYR A 145 10.80 7.80 15.52
C TYR A 145 11.43 9.21 15.53
N ILE A 146 11.09 10.06 16.49
CA ILE A 146 11.40 11.50 16.51
C ILE A 146 12.89 11.85 16.38
N ASN A 147 13.81 10.98 16.76
CA ASN A 147 15.25 11.20 16.68
C ASN A 147 15.96 10.11 15.86
N HIS A 148 15.24 9.42 15.00
CA HIS A 148 15.80 8.39 14.15
C HIS A 148 16.23 8.97 12.81
N TYR A 149 17.30 8.41 12.25
CA TYR A 149 17.69 8.66 10.88
C TYR A 149 16.87 7.75 9.96
N ILE A 150 16.18 8.32 9.00
CA ILE A 150 15.17 7.63 8.19
C ILE A 150 15.69 7.38 6.78
N PHE A 151 15.78 6.11 6.40
CA PHE A 151 15.99 5.68 5.03
C PHE A 151 14.66 5.41 4.36
N GLY A 152 14.46 5.91 3.15
CA GLY A 152 13.24 5.68 2.37
C GLY A 152 13.54 4.98 1.05
N PHE A 153 12.74 3.97 0.70
CA PHE A 153 12.78 3.28 -0.59
C PHE A 153 11.41 3.37 -1.24
N GLY A 154 11.33 3.84 -2.47
CA GLY A 154 10.05 4.00 -3.14
C GLY A 154 10.17 4.14 -4.66
N ASN A 155 9.05 4.02 -5.36
CA ASN A 155 8.99 4.21 -6.80
C ASN A 155 8.38 5.56 -7.18
N LEU A 156 8.80 6.12 -8.31
CA LEU A 156 8.25 7.36 -8.83
C LEU A 156 7.17 7.10 -9.88
N PRO A 157 6.15 7.96 -9.95
CA PRO A 157 5.93 9.17 -9.15
C PRO A 157 5.21 8.94 -7.82
N ALA A 158 4.75 7.71 -7.51
CA ALA A 158 3.83 7.40 -6.42
C ALA A 158 4.37 7.77 -5.03
N ASP A 159 5.66 7.55 -4.80
CA ASP A 159 6.31 7.74 -3.49
C ASP A 159 7.14 9.02 -3.39
N ARG A 160 7.06 9.90 -4.41
CA ARG A 160 7.83 11.15 -4.44
C ARG A 160 7.68 11.98 -3.17
N GLU A 161 6.46 12.17 -2.70
CA GLU A 161 6.19 13.03 -1.54
C GLU A 161 6.68 12.40 -0.22
N MET A 162 6.66 11.08 -0.13
CA MET A 162 7.26 10.34 0.97
C MET A 162 8.79 10.46 0.93
N LEU A 163 9.41 10.32 -0.23
CA LEU A 163 10.89 10.38 -0.36
C LEU A 163 11.45 11.77 -0.05
N LYS A 164 10.66 12.82 -0.13
CA LYS A 164 11.08 14.20 0.24
C LYS A 164 11.23 14.45 1.74
N ILE A 165 10.66 13.59 2.57
CA ILE A 165 10.61 13.80 4.03
C ILE A 165 11.53 12.87 4.83
N VAL A 166 12.24 11.98 4.16
CA VAL A 166 13.23 11.10 4.78
C VAL A 166 14.62 11.71 4.70
N ASP A 167 15.53 11.28 5.58
CA ASP A 167 16.90 11.79 5.60
C ASP A 167 17.69 11.30 4.39
N GLU A 168 17.43 10.06 3.96
CA GLU A 168 18.08 9.46 2.79
C GLU A 168 17.08 8.66 1.97
N GLY A 169 16.72 9.20 0.79
CA GLY A 169 15.74 8.61 -0.11
C GLY A 169 16.39 7.81 -1.25
N TYR A 170 15.73 6.74 -1.66
CA TYR A 170 16.13 5.91 -2.80
C TYR A 170 14.95 5.65 -3.74
N VAL A 171 15.17 5.87 -5.03
CA VAL A 171 14.24 5.51 -6.10
C VAL A 171 14.49 4.07 -6.51
N VAL A 172 13.44 3.28 -6.53
CA VAL A 172 13.43 1.88 -6.94
C VAL A 172 12.79 1.76 -8.31
N ASN A 173 13.55 1.24 -9.28
CA ASN A 173 13.04 0.94 -10.62
C ASN A 173 13.48 -0.49 -11.01
N GLY A 174 12.60 -1.46 -10.82
CA GLY A 174 12.94 -2.87 -10.94
C GLY A 174 14.09 -3.25 -9.99
N ALA A 175 15.16 -3.81 -10.50
CA ALA A 175 16.36 -4.16 -9.72
C ALA A 175 17.32 -2.98 -9.48
N VAL A 176 17.05 -1.80 -10.06
CA VAL A 176 17.90 -0.62 -9.92
C VAL A 176 17.43 0.22 -8.74
N VAL A 177 18.36 0.56 -7.86
CA VAL A 177 18.12 1.42 -6.70
C VAL A 177 19.12 2.57 -6.74
N THR A 178 18.62 3.80 -6.91
CA THR A 178 19.44 5.03 -7.04
C THR A 178 19.06 6.05 -5.97
N PRO A 179 19.98 6.91 -5.53
CA PRO A 179 19.64 8.00 -4.62
C PRO A 179 18.55 8.90 -5.21
N PHE A 180 17.63 9.32 -4.36
CA PHE A 180 16.62 10.33 -4.70
C PHE A 180 17.22 11.72 -4.49
N ILE A 181 17.31 12.50 -5.57
CA ILE A 181 17.83 13.87 -5.57
C ILE A 181 16.65 14.79 -5.96
N TYR A 182 16.38 15.85 -5.16
CA TYR A 182 15.35 16.84 -5.49
C TYR A 182 15.93 17.95 -6.35
#